data_7463feaa8d02eef971d9578df541f277
#
_entry.id   7463feaa8d02eef971d9578df541f277
#
_cell.length_a   1.000
_cell.length_b   1.000
_cell.length_c   1.000
_cell.angle_alpha   90.00
_cell.angle_beta   90.00
_cell.angle_gamma   90.00
#
_symmetry.space_group_name_H-M   'P 1'
#
loop_
_entity.id
_entity.type
_entity.pdbx_description
1 polymer ?
#
loop_
_entity_poly.entity_id
_entity_poly.type
_entity_poly.pdbx_seq_one_letter_code
_entity_poly.pdbx_strand_id
1 'polypeptide(L)'
;IHCFNAADNAPLMSEWSMEEADRLLDQARDCGINAFTITGGEPLVNKNGDDFARRIKDMGYLVKLDTNGTFPDKMQSLIDAWLVDYVAMDIKNSPEKYAETVGLEKFDMEPIYESMRLLMGGKTDFEFRTTVVRELHSAEDFEKIGAWLKGDEKYFLQNFTDSEFVLQKGLGSHSRETLRSFADIVRKNVPNVEIRGI
;
A
#
# COMPACT_ATOMS: atom_id res chain seq x y z
N ILE A 1 5.39 4.34 -14.09
CA ILE A 1 6.06 3.40 -13.18
C ILE A 1 6.71 4.23 -12.07
N HIS A 2 5.96 4.45 -11.03
CA HIS A 2 6.35 5.23 -9.85
C HIS A 2 6.59 4.32 -8.64
N CYS A 3 7.26 3.16 -8.88
CA CYS A 3 7.64 2.28 -7.80
C CYS A 3 8.87 2.86 -7.09
N PHE A 4 8.78 3.09 -5.78
CA PHE A 4 9.88 3.61 -4.98
C PHE A 4 11.05 2.62 -4.82
N ASN A 5 10.87 1.36 -5.22
CA ASN A 5 11.87 0.32 -5.06
C ASN A 5 12.18 -0.31 -6.41
N ALA A 6 13.01 0.39 -7.19
CA ALA A 6 13.71 -0.25 -8.29
C ALA A 6 14.73 -1.22 -7.70
N ALA A 7 14.40 -2.48 -7.78
CA ALA A 7 15.15 -3.56 -7.16
C ALA A 7 16.61 -3.68 -7.60
N ASP A 8 17.03 -2.98 -8.65
CA ASP A 8 18.34 -3.24 -9.25
C ASP A 8 19.48 -2.33 -8.75
N ASN A 9 19.19 -1.28 -7.98
CA ASN A 9 20.24 -0.38 -7.46
C ASN A 9 19.96 0.25 -6.08
N ALA A 10 18.86 -0.08 -5.41
CA ALA A 10 18.83 0.19 -3.99
C ALA A 10 19.94 -0.67 -3.36
N PRO A 11 20.80 -0.12 -2.48
CA PRO A 11 21.61 -1.00 -1.66
C PRO A 11 20.61 -1.98 -1.07
N LEU A 12 20.75 -3.26 -1.41
CA LEU A 12 20.02 -4.33 -0.75
C LEU A 12 20.06 -3.94 0.71
N MET A 13 18.90 -3.71 1.30
CA MET A 13 18.83 -3.58 2.75
C MET A 13 19.63 -4.77 3.23
N SER A 14 20.79 -4.47 3.84
CA SER A 14 21.65 -5.49 4.41
C SER A 14 20.70 -6.46 5.09
N GLU A 15 20.80 -7.73 4.79
CA GLU A 15 20.01 -8.75 5.49
C GLU A 15 20.26 -8.52 6.97
N TRP A 16 19.33 -7.85 7.62
CA TRP A 16 19.46 -7.64 9.06
C TRP A 16 19.42 -9.01 9.70
N SER A 17 20.42 -9.32 10.45
CA SER A 17 20.34 -10.47 11.32
C SER A 17 19.15 -10.30 12.28
N MET A 18 18.57 -11.38 12.71
CA MET A 18 17.51 -11.32 13.71
C MET A 18 17.94 -10.58 14.98
N GLU A 19 19.23 -10.64 15.33
CA GLU A 19 19.84 -9.92 16.46
C GLU A 19 19.85 -8.40 16.27
N GLU A 20 20.04 -7.93 15.03
CA GLU A 20 19.98 -6.50 14.70
C GLU A 20 18.52 -6.01 14.74
N ALA A 21 17.58 -6.81 14.24
CA ALA A 21 16.15 -6.52 14.34
C ALA A 21 15.72 -6.42 15.81
N ASP A 22 16.12 -7.36 16.66
CA ASP A 22 15.80 -7.35 18.09
C ASP A 22 16.34 -6.10 18.79
N ARG A 23 17.58 -5.71 18.51
CA ARG A 23 18.15 -4.48 19.08
C ARG A 23 17.37 -3.23 18.69
N LEU A 24 16.92 -3.15 17.44
CA LEU A 24 16.10 -2.03 16.98
C LEU A 24 14.72 -2.00 17.65
N LEU A 25 14.10 -3.17 17.80
CA LEU A 25 12.81 -3.29 18.48
C LEU A 25 12.90 -2.91 19.96
N ASP A 26 13.99 -3.29 20.65
CA ASP A 26 14.23 -2.87 22.05
C ASP A 26 14.48 -1.36 22.16
N GLN A 27 15.28 -0.77 21.27
CA GLN A 27 15.49 0.69 21.22
C GLN A 27 14.17 1.44 20.95
N ALA A 28 13.33 0.91 20.08
CA ALA A 28 12.02 1.49 19.80
C ALA A 28 11.13 1.52 21.04
N ARG A 29 11.20 0.49 21.89
CA ARG A 29 10.48 0.45 23.17
C ARG A 29 10.91 1.57 24.10
N ASP A 30 12.20 1.82 24.22
CA ASP A 30 12.75 2.88 25.05
C ASP A 30 12.34 4.28 24.56
N CYS A 31 12.04 4.41 23.25
CA CYS A 31 11.52 5.62 22.63
C CYS A 31 9.99 5.75 22.70
N GLY A 32 9.28 4.80 23.33
CA GLY A 32 7.82 4.82 23.43
C GLY A 32 7.08 4.50 22.13
N ILE A 33 7.75 3.88 21.15
CA ILE A 33 7.13 3.38 19.92
C ILE A 33 6.31 2.15 20.26
N ASN A 34 5.10 2.05 19.71
CA ASN A 34 4.16 0.95 19.97
C ASN A 34 3.66 0.23 18.71
N ALA A 35 4.10 0.68 17.53
CA ALA A 35 3.69 0.11 16.24
C ALA A 35 4.80 0.17 15.20
N PHE A 36 4.83 -0.82 14.31
CA PHE A 36 5.75 -0.88 13.17
C PHE A 36 4.98 -1.03 11.86
N THR A 37 5.52 -0.43 10.81
CA THR A 37 5.03 -0.64 9.45
C THR A 37 6.00 -1.55 8.70
N ILE A 38 5.53 -2.70 8.25
CA ILE A 38 6.23 -3.57 7.31
C ILE A 38 5.92 -3.06 5.91
N THR A 39 6.92 -2.53 5.25
CA THR A 39 6.81 -1.88 3.94
C THR A 39 8.07 -2.18 3.12
N GLY A 40 8.16 -1.65 1.92
CA GLY A 40 9.30 -1.83 1.03
C GLY A 40 8.84 -1.84 -0.41
N GLY A 41 9.43 -2.67 -1.30
CA GLY A 41 8.89 -2.91 -2.63
C GLY A 41 7.50 -3.57 -2.54
N GLU A 42 7.51 -4.86 -2.38
CA GLU A 42 6.36 -5.64 -1.90
C GLU A 42 6.86 -6.56 -0.77
N PRO A 43 6.50 -6.28 0.48
CA PRO A 43 7.05 -7.04 1.61
C PRO A 43 6.67 -8.52 1.59
N LEU A 44 5.52 -8.84 0.99
CA LEU A 44 5.04 -10.22 0.89
C LEU A 44 5.85 -11.10 -0.09
N VAL A 45 6.76 -10.53 -0.88
CA VAL A 45 7.74 -11.32 -1.65
C VAL A 45 8.74 -12.01 -0.73
N ASN A 46 9.06 -11.38 0.42
CA ASN A 46 10.05 -11.92 1.35
C ASN A 46 9.55 -13.23 1.99
N LYS A 47 10.41 -14.25 1.99
CA LYS A 47 10.08 -15.54 2.59
C LYS A 47 10.08 -15.54 4.11
N ASN A 48 10.80 -14.61 4.73
CA ASN A 48 10.94 -14.49 6.19
C ASN A 48 10.01 -13.40 6.78
N GLY A 49 9.09 -12.84 5.97
CA GLY A 49 8.19 -11.78 6.40
C GLY A 49 7.30 -12.19 7.58
N ASP A 50 6.84 -13.43 7.57
CA ASP A 50 5.97 -13.99 8.61
C ASP A 50 6.71 -14.12 9.95
N ASP A 51 7.96 -14.58 9.93
CA ASP A 51 8.79 -14.70 11.13
C ASP A 51 9.10 -13.32 11.72
N PHE A 52 9.37 -12.34 10.87
CA PHE A 52 9.61 -10.98 11.31
C PHE A 52 8.35 -10.32 11.90
N ALA A 53 7.20 -10.48 11.26
CA ALA A 53 5.93 -9.99 11.79
C ALA A 53 5.61 -10.65 13.16
N ARG A 54 5.83 -11.96 13.28
CA ARG A 54 5.66 -12.68 14.55
C ARG A 54 6.56 -12.11 15.64
N ARG A 55 7.82 -11.87 15.31
CA ARG A 55 8.77 -11.29 16.27
C ARG A 55 8.32 -9.94 16.80
N ILE A 56 7.83 -9.06 15.93
CA ILE A 56 7.27 -7.76 16.31
C ILE A 56 6.07 -7.96 17.25
N LYS A 57 5.17 -8.88 16.91
CA LYS A 57 3.98 -9.19 17.71
C LYS A 57 4.33 -9.78 19.08
N ASP A 58 5.29 -10.71 19.15
CA ASP A 58 5.75 -11.35 20.40
C ASP A 58 6.35 -10.33 21.37
N MET A 59 6.91 -9.24 20.86
CA MET A 59 7.39 -8.12 21.67
C MET A 59 6.29 -7.13 22.09
N GLY A 60 5.03 -7.37 21.70
CA GLY A 60 3.86 -6.59 22.10
C GLY A 60 3.56 -5.37 21.25
N TYR A 61 4.16 -5.25 20.06
CA TYR A 61 3.92 -4.15 19.14
C TYR A 61 2.73 -4.41 18.21
N LEU A 62 2.15 -3.34 17.68
CA LEU A 62 1.20 -3.40 16.57
C LEU A 62 1.96 -3.44 15.23
N VAL A 63 1.40 -4.16 14.26
CA VAL A 63 1.95 -4.31 12.92
C VAL A 63 1.00 -3.75 11.88
N LYS A 64 1.49 -2.79 11.10
CA LYS A 64 0.86 -2.33 9.87
C LYS A 64 1.59 -2.94 8.67
N LEU A 65 0.84 -3.49 7.73
CA LEU A 65 1.35 -4.00 6.45
C LEU A 65 1.00 -3.02 5.33
N ASP A 66 2.01 -2.54 4.60
CA ASP A 66 1.82 -1.83 3.33
C ASP A 66 2.05 -2.81 2.18
N THR A 67 1.07 -3.02 1.31
CA THR A 67 1.14 -4.01 0.23
C THR A 67 0.52 -3.49 -1.07
N ASN A 68 0.97 -4.02 -2.19
CA ASN A 68 0.35 -3.81 -3.49
C ASN A 68 -0.80 -4.80 -3.81
N GLY A 69 -1.06 -5.74 -2.91
CA GLY A 69 -2.16 -6.69 -3.03
C GLY A 69 -1.93 -7.88 -3.99
N THR A 70 -0.71 -8.08 -4.50
CA THR A 70 -0.43 -9.17 -5.46
C THR A 70 -0.25 -10.56 -4.83
N PHE A 71 -0.27 -10.67 -3.50
CA PHE A 71 -0.09 -11.92 -2.75
C PHE A 71 -1.22 -12.19 -1.75
N PRO A 72 -2.47 -12.42 -2.24
CA PRO A 72 -3.64 -12.59 -1.35
C PRO A 72 -3.47 -13.73 -0.35
N ASP A 73 -2.94 -14.89 -0.75
CA ASP A 73 -2.75 -16.04 0.13
C ASP A 73 -1.82 -15.74 1.31
N LYS A 74 -0.70 -15.04 1.05
CA LYS A 74 0.23 -14.64 2.11
C LYS A 74 -0.39 -13.61 3.05
N MET A 75 -1.10 -12.63 2.49
CA MET A 75 -1.81 -11.63 3.28
C MET A 75 -2.87 -12.31 4.16
N GLN A 76 -3.65 -13.24 3.60
CA GLN A 76 -4.61 -14.05 4.36
C GLN A 76 -3.95 -14.80 5.51
N SER A 77 -2.81 -15.45 5.25
CA SER A 77 -2.08 -16.21 6.28
C SER A 77 -1.64 -15.31 7.43
N LEU A 78 -1.12 -14.11 7.15
CA LEU A 78 -0.73 -13.15 8.19
C LEU A 78 -1.93 -12.65 9.01
N ILE A 79 -3.05 -12.37 8.36
CA ILE A 79 -4.29 -11.94 9.01
C ILE A 79 -4.85 -13.05 9.88
N ASP A 80 -4.96 -14.27 9.37
CA ASP A 80 -5.50 -15.43 10.11
C ASP A 80 -4.63 -15.81 11.32
N ALA A 81 -3.31 -15.56 11.23
CA ALA A 81 -2.37 -15.77 12.33
C ALA A 81 -2.29 -14.58 13.31
N TRP A 82 -3.09 -13.52 13.13
CA TRP A 82 -3.09 -12.28 13.94
C TRP A 82 -1.73 -11.57 13.99
N LEU A 83 -0.95 -11.69 12.91
CA LEU A 83 0.38 -11.08 12.77
C LEU A 83 0.33 -9.65 12.22
N VAL A 84 -0.83 -9.21 11.74
CA VAL A 84 -1.06 -7.87 11.20
C VAL A 84 -2.32 -7.28 11.82
N ASP A 85 -2.22 -6.06 12.32
CA ASP A 85 -3.32 -5.32 12.95
C ASP A 85 -3.98 -4.35 11.97
N TYR A 86 -3.27 -3.91 10.95
CA TYR A 86 -3.76 -2.96 9.95
C TYR A 86 -3.12 -3.21 8.58
N VAL A 87 -3.90 -3.14 7.52
CA VAL A 87 -3.39 -3.27 6.13
C VAL A 87 -3.65 -1.99 5.35
N ALA A 88 -2.61 -1.42 4.74
CA ALA A 88 -2.75 -0.38 3.73
C ALA A 88 -2.43 -0.97 2.35
N MET A 89 -3.47 -1.13 1.53
CA MET A 89 -3.32 -1.71 0.19
C MET A 89 -3.35 -0.64 -0.89
N ASP A 90 -2.36 -0.67 -1.76
CA ASP A 90 -2.28 0.22 -2.91
C ASP A 90 -3.22 -0.23 -4.04
N ILE A 91 -4.12 0.65 -4.45
CA ILE A 91 -4.86 0.59 -5.72
C ILE A 91 -4.14 1.48 -6.71
N LYS A 92 -3.53 0.89 -7.75
CA LYS A 92 -2.65 1.64 -8.64
C LYS A 92 -3.41 2.50 -9.66
N ASN A 93 -4.54 2.01 -10.19
CA ASN A 93 -5.45 2.73 -11.08
C ASN A 93 -6.77 1.97 -11.23
N SER A 94 -7.66 2.42 -12.13
CA SER A 94 -8.82 1.66 -12.56
C SER A 94 -8.39 0.31 -13.18
N PRO A 95 -9.23 -0.73 -13.14
CA PRO A 95 -8.87 -2.05 -13.68
C PRO A 95 -8.37 -2.01 -15.12
N GLU A 96 -8.95 -1.16 -15.96
CA GLU A 96 -8.61 -1.03 -17.39
C GLU A 96 -7.22 -0.42 -17.62
N LYS A 97 -6.78 0.45 -16.72
CA LYS A 97 -5.47 1.12 -16.81
C LYS A 97 -4.43 0.54 -15.85
N TYR A 98 -4.78 -0.52 -15.13
CA TYR A 98 -3.87 -1.08 -14.13
C TYR A 98 -2.55 -1.53 -14.74
N ALA A 99 -2.58 -2.31 -15.84
CA ALA A 99 -1.39 -2.79 -16.54
C ALA A 99 -0.49 -1.63 -16.99
N GLU A 100 -1.06 -0.60 -17.63
CA GLU A 100 -0.35 0.59 -18.06
C GLU A 100 0.32 1.29 -16.87
N THR A 101 -0.41 1.49 -15.78
CA THR A 101 0.08 2.21 -14.60
C THR A 101 1.21 1.47 -13.90
N VAL A 102 1.19 0.13 -13.87
CA VAL A 102 2.29 -0.68 -13.29
C VAL A 102 3.41 -0.94 -14.29
N GLY A 103 3.28 -0.48 -15.55
CA GLY A 103 4.30 -0.58 -16.58
C GLY A 103 4.41 -1.96 -17.23
N LEU A 104 3.33 -2.70 -17.30
CA LEU A 104 3.25 -4.02 -17.93
C LEU A 104 2.33 -3.99 -19.15
N GLU A 105 2.63 -4.82 -20.16
CA GLU A 105 1.72 -5.00 -21.30
C GLU A 105 0.41 -5.70 -20.92
N LYS A 106 0.50 -6.60 -19.95
CA LYS A 106 -0.64 -7.33 -19.38
C LYS A 106 -0.45 -7.50 -17.89
N PHE A 107 -1.54 -7.42 -17.15
CA PHE A 107 -1.55 -7.61 -15.71
C PHE A 107 -2.74 -8.50 -15.33
N ASP A 108 -2.49 -9.52 -14.52
CA ASP A 108 -3.56 -10.35 -13.97
C ASP A 108 -4.18 -9.62 -12.76
N MET A 109 -5.43 -9.24 -12.89
CA MET A 109 -6.17 -8.53 -11.85
C MET A 109 -6.73 -9.43 -10.75
N GLU A 110 -6.78 -10.75 -10.96
CA GLU A 110 -7.42 -11.65 -10.00
C GLU A 110 -6.81 -11.58 -8.59
N PRO A 111 -5.47 -11.55 -8.42
CA PRO A 111 -4.88 -11.37 -7.08
C PRO A 111 -5.32 -10.07 -6.39
N ILE A 112 -5.49 -8.98 -7.15
CA ILE A 112 -5.95 -7.70 -6.60
C ILE A 112 -7.41 -7.79 -6.16
N TYR A 113 -8.27 -8.42 -6.97
CA TYR A 113 -9.67 -8.66 -6.61
C TYR A 113 -9.81 -9.55 -5.38
N GLU A 114 -8.99 -10.59 -5.26
CA GLU A 114 -8.95 -11.48 -4.08
C GLU A 114 -8.52 -10.72 -2.83
N SER A 115 -7.43 -9.94 -2.91
CA SER A 115 -6.95 -9.12 -1.81
C SER A 115 -7.99 -8.11 -1.34
N MET A 116 -8.69 -7.45 -2.26
CA MET A 116 -9.78 -6.54 -1.91
C MET A 116 -10.93 -7.26 -1.22
N ARG A 117 -11.39 -8.41 -1.77
CA ARG A 117 -12.46 -9.22 -1.15
C ARG A 117 -12.09 -9.65 0.27
N LEU A 118 -10.83 -10.06 0.45
CA LEU A 118 -10.28 -10.47 1.74
C LEU A 118 -10.37 -9.33 2.77
N LEU A 119 -9.89 -8.14 2.41
CA LEU A 119 -9.89 -6.98 3.31
C LEU A 119 -11.31 -6.49 3.60
N MET A 120 -12.15 -6.34 2.58
CA MET A 120 -13.55 -5.95 2.74
C MET A 120 -14.39 -7.01 3.50
N GLY A 121 -13.88 -8.23 3.65
CA GLY A 121 -14.45 -9.29 4.51
C GLY A 121 -14.33 -9.03 6.01
N GLY A 122 -13.59 -8.01 6.45
CA GLY A 122 -13.65 -7.43 7.79
C GLY A 122 -12.90 -8.18 8.89
N LYS A 123 -11.87 -8.98 8.59
CA LYS A 123 -11.05 -9.68 9.61
C LYS A 123 -9.94 -8.80 10.22
N THR A 124 -9.58 -7.71 9.57
CA THR A 124 -8.55 -6.77 10.03
C THR A 124 -8.92 -5.35 9.61
N ASP A 125 -8.46 -4.35 10.33
CA ASP A 125 -8.60 -2.96 9.91
C ASP A 125 -7.74 -2.69 8.67
N PHE A 126 -8.27 -1.89 7.74
CA PHE A 126 -7.56 -1.61 6.49
C PHE A 126 -7.88 -0.23 5.91
N GLU A 127 -7.09 0.15 4.93
CA GLU A 127 -7.33 1.27 4.01
C GLU A 127 -6.94 0.86 2.59
N PHE A 128 -7.67 1.37 1.60
CA PHE A 128 -7.16 1.45 0.23
C PHE A 128 -6.57 2.83 -0.02
N ARG A 129 -5.53 2.88 -0.87
CA ARG A 129 -4.91 4.16 -1.21
C ARG A 129 -4.39 4.17 -2.65
N THR A 130 -4.38 5.34 -3.27
CA THR A 130 -3.79 5.56 -4.60
C THR A 130 -2.82 6.73 -4.56
N THR A 131 -1.58 6.51 -5.01
CA THR A 131 -0.68 7.61 -5.31
C THR A 131 -1.09 8.22 -6.65
N VAL A 132 -1.56 9.46 -6.62
CA VAL A 132 -2.16 10.15 -7.77
C VAL A 132 -1.09 10.87 -8.57
N VAL A 133 -0.83 10.38 -9.77
CA VAL A 133 0.16 10.90 -10.72
C VAL A 133 -0.55 11.59 -11.87
N ARG A 134 -0.15 12.81 -12.19
CA ARG A 134 -0.83 13.65 -13.20
C ARG A 134 -0.91 13.01 -14.58
N GLU A 135 0.12 12.32 -15.00
CA GLU A 135 0.21 11.69 -16.31
C GLU A 135 -0.52 10.36 -16.42
N LEU A 136 -0.89 9.76 -15.29
CA LEU A 136 -1.49 8.42 -15.23
C LEU A 136 -2.96 8.44 -14.80
N HIS A 137 -3.41 9.48 -14.09
CA HIS A 137 -4.73 9.52 -13.48
C HIS A 137 -5.57 10.69 -13.96
N SER A 138 -6.80 10.41 -14.32
CA SER A 138 -7.83 11.36 -14.74
C SER A 138 -9.09 11.24 -13.89
N ALA A 139 -10.03 12.16 -14.05
CA ALA A 139 -11.32 12.11 -13.38
C ALA A 139 -12.10 10.81 -13.71
N GLU A 140 -12.03 10.36 -14.97
CA GLU A 140 -12.68 9.11 -15.41
C GLU A 140 -12.12 7.90 -14.67
N ASP A 141 -10.82 7.86 -14.39
CA ASP A 141 -10.21 6.77 -13.63
C ASP A 141 -10.76 6.73 -12.20
N PHE A 142 -10.95 7.89 -11.55
CA PHE A 142 -11.54 7.96 -10.21
C PHE A 142 -13.04 7.65 -10.18
N GLU A 143 -13.78 7.88 -11.26
CA GLU A 143 -15.16 7.37 -11.39
C GLU A 143 -15.18 5.84 -11.34
N LYS A 144 -14.29 5.19 -12.09
CA LYS A 144 -14.16 3.73 -12.15
C LYS A 144 -13.62 3.14 -10.83
N ILE A 145 -12.58 3.75 -10.25
CA ILE A 145 -12.04 3.35 -8.94
C ILE A 145 -13.14 3.45 -7.88
N GLY A 146 -13.89 4.56 -7.81
CA GLY A 146 -14.95 4.74 -6.85
C GLY A 146 -16.08 3.70 -7.03
N ALA A 147 -16.46 3.38 -8.27
CA ALA A 147 -17.44 2.32 -8.53
C ALA A 147 -16.92 0.94 -8.12
N TRP A 148 -15.64 0.67 -8.33
CA TRP A 148 -14.99 -0.59 -7.97
C TRP A 148 -14.84 -0.76 -6.45
N LEU A 149 -14.52 0.32 -5.73
CA LEU A 149 -14.40 0.35 -4.27
C LEU A 149 -15.75 0.51 -3.54
N LYS A 150 -16.87 0.42 -4.24
CA LYS A 150 -18.19 0.55 -3.62
C LYS A 150 -18.38 -0.46 -2.49
N GLY A 151 -18.67 0.06 -1.31
CA GLY A 151 -18.80 -0.74 -0.08
C GLY A 151 -17.56 -0.68 0.82
N ASP A 152 -16.45 -0.11 0.33
CA ASP A 152 -15.34 0.31 1.18
C ASP A 152 -15.75 1.54 2.02
N GLU A 153 -15.19 1.64 3.22
CA GLU A 153 -15.46 2.74 4.13
C GLU A 153 -14.37 3.82 4.12
N LYS A 154 -13.15 3.50 3.68
CA LYS A 154 -11.99 4.38 3.85
C LYS A 154 -10.99 4.30 2.69
N TYR A 155 -10.84 5.40 1.96
CA TYR A 155 -9.93 5.50 0.84
C TYR A 155 -9.06 6.76 0.90
N PHE A 156 -7.79 6.64 0.52
CA PHE A 156 -6.82 7.73 0.55
C PHE A 156 -6.25 8.04 -0.83
N LEU A 157 -6.34 9.31 -1.23
CA LEU A 157 -5.58 9.85 -2.35
C LEU A 157 -4.28 10.45 -1.81
N GLN A 158 -3.15 9.91 -2.25
CA GLN A 158 -1.83 10.45 -1.92
C GLN A 158 -1.31 11.26 -3.10
N ASN A 159 -0.99 12.54 -2.90
CA ASN A 159 -0.39 13.32 -3.98
C ASN A 159 1.00 12.76 -4.30
N PHE A 160 1.30 12.64 -5.59
CA PHE A 160 2.62 12.21 -6.03
C PHE A 160 3.67 13.26 -5.62
N THR A 161 4.81 12.78 -5.17
CA THR A 161 6.00 13.60 -4.93
C THR A 161 7.16 13.01 -5.71
N ASP A 162 7.78 13.80 -6.57
CA ASP A 162 8.97 13.37 -7.31
C ASP A 162 10.17 13.23 -6.36
N SER A 163 10.99 12.22 -6.59
CA SER A 163 12.21 11.95 -5.85
C SER A 163 13.26 11.27 -6.74
N GLU A 164 14.49 11.17 -6.24
CA GLU A 164 15.56 10.45 -6.92
C GLU A 164 15.26 8.96 -7.14
N PHE A 165 14.36 8.38 -6.33
CA PHE A 165 13.96 6.98 -6.40
C PHE A 165 12.83 6.71 -7.41
N VAL A 166 12.25 7.75 -8.03
CA VAL A 166 11.22 7.58 -9.06
C VAL A 166 11.88 7.17 -10.37
N LEU A 167 11.55 5.98 -10.86
CA LEU A 167 12.16 5.38 -12.05
C LEU A 167 11.86 6.18 -13.32
N GLN A 168 10.60 6.55 -13.51
CA GLN A 168 10.15 7.26 -14.69
C GLN A 168 10.24 8.77 -14.45
N LYS A 169 11.06 9.46 -15.26
CA LYS A 169 11.14 10.91 -15.20
C LYS A 169 9.98 11.58 -15.93
N GLY A 170 9.68 12.82 -15.55
CA GLY A 170 8.61 13.62 -16.17
C GLY A 170 7.22 13.39 -15.58
N LEU A 171 7.10 12.60 -14.54
CA LEU A 171 5.87 12.48 -13.77
C LEU A 171 5.69 13.69 -12.84
N GLY A 172 4.43 14.06 -12.59
CA GLY A 172 4.10 15.22 -11.78
C GLY A 172 2.91 14.99 -10.84
N SER A 173 2.81 15.90 -9.87
CA SER A 173 1.66 15.98 -8.97
C SER A 173 0.50 16.74 -9.60
N HIS A 174 -0.70 16.50 -9.09
CA HIS A 174 -1.87 17.32 -9.36
C HIS A 174 -1.96 18.52 -8.40
N SER A 175 -2.73 19.56 -8.81
CA SER A 175 -3.07 20.65 -7.90
C SER A 175 -3.99 20.16 -6.78
N ARG A 176 -4.01 20.89 -5.67
CA ARG A 176 -4.91 20.62 -4.54
C ARG A 176 -6.39 20.60 -4.97
N GLU A 177 -6.77 21.51 -5.87
CA GLU A 177 -8.13 21.60 -6.40
C GLU A 177 -8.50 20.35 -7.19
N THR A 178 -7.60 19.88 -8.05
CA THR A 178 -7.80 18.67 -8.85
C THR A 178 -7.96 17.44 -7.94
N LEU A 179 -7.09 17.29 -6.93
CA LEU A 179 -7.20 16.18 -5.97
C LEU A 179 -8.52 16.21 -5.19
N ARG A 180 -8.99 17.40 -4.80
CA ARG A 180 -10.31 17.55 -4.17
C ARG A 180 -11.43 17.11 -5.10
N SER A 181 -11.37 17.49 -6.38
CA SER A 181 -12.37 17.06 -7.35
C SER A 181 -12.40 15.54 -7.53
N PHE A 182 -11.23 14.89 -7.55
CA PHE A 182 -11.14 13.43 -7.58
C PHE A 182 -11.70 12.77 -6.32
N ALA A 183 -11.39 13.32 -5.16
CA ALA A 183 -11.96 12.85 -3.89
C ALA A 183 -13.49 12.95 -3.89
N ASP A 184 -14.06 14.06 -4.39
CA ASP A 184 -15.52 14.25 -4.47
C ASP A 184 -16.17 13.26 -5.45
N ILE A 185 -15.48 12.88 -6.52
CA ILE A 185 -15.93 11.83 -7.44
C ILE A 185 -16.04 10.49 -6.70
N VAL A 186 -14.98 10.08 -5.99
CA VAL A 186 -14.94 8.80 -5.27
C VAL A 186 -15.94 8.77 -4.12
N ARG A 187 -16.18 9.89 -3.42
CA ARG A 187 -17.15 10.00 -2.31
C ARG A 187 -18.60 9.65 -2.69
N LYS A 188 -18.92 9.61 -3.97
CA LYS A 188 -20.24 9.12 -4.43
C LYS A 188 -20.46 7.64 -4.08
N ASN A 189 -19.40 6.86 -3.88
CA ASN A 189 -19.46 5.43 -3.60
C ASN A 189 -18.74 5.02 -2.31
N VAL A 190 -17.73 5.78 -1.86
CA VAL A 190 -16.91 5.54 -0.66
C VAL A 190 -17.08 6.75 0.26
N PRO A 191 -17.66 6.59 1.46
CA PRO A 191 -18.04 7.73 2.30
C PRO A 191 -16.85 8.52 2.85
N ASN A 192 -15.77 7.86 3.23
CA ASN A 192 -14.60 8.50 3.84
C ASN A 192 -13.42 8.52 2.87
N VAL A 193 -13.28 9.59 2.11
CA VAL A 193 -12.15 9.83 1.22
C VAL A 193 -11.33 10.99 1.75
N GLU A 194 -10.07 10.72 2.06
CA GLU A 194 -9.11 11.71 2.54
C GLU A 194 -7.97 11.92 1.53
N ILE A 195 -7.32 13.09 1.61
CA ILE A 195 -6.18 13.45 0.76
C ILE A 195 -4.95 13.63 1.64
N ARG A 196 -3.85 12.99 1.24
CA ARG A 196 -2.53 13.10 1.89
C ARG A 196 -1.53 13.79 0.95
N GLY A 197 -0.55 14.50 1.53
CA GLY A 197 0.55 15.10 0.76
C GLY A 197 0.18 16.42 0.04
N ILE A 198 -0.68 17.25 0.64
CA ILE A 198 -1.11 18.55 0.09
C ILE A 198 -0.88 19.69 1.08
#